data_30c94ee1624caefad346d08c476524d7
#
_entry.id   30c94ee1624caefad346d08c476524d7
#
_cell.length_a   1.000
_cell.length_b   1.000
_cell.length_c   1.000
_cell.angle_alpha   90.00
_cell.angle_beta   90.00
_cell.angle_gamma   90.00
#
_symmetry.space_group_name_H-M   'P 1'
#
loop_
_entity.id
_entity.type
_entity.pdbx_description
1 polymer ?
#
loop_
_entity_poly.entity_id
_entity_poly.type
_entity_poly.pdbx_seq_one_letter_code
_entity_poly.pdbx_strand_id
1 'polypeptide(L)'
;MKHKEMQMQIYRYIVQCVQEQGYPPSVREIGDAVGLKSPSTVHFHLKNLADEGYIEKGAGKGRALRPLVPLEGEENSLPAAEAEDPAEPESRENRVPIVGSVAAGAPILAQECVEDYLTFDVGGDSAGYFALRVRGYSMKNAGILPGDLVIVKQQPTAHNGEIVVALLGEEATVKRLHRSNGEIWLLPENEDFEPIDGSEAQILGRVTAVVRQY
;
A
#
# COMPACT_ATOMS: atom_id res chain seq x y z
N MET A 1 -24.78 -19.62 -19.67
CA MET A 1 -24.15 -20.89 -19.27
C MET A 1 -22.62 -20.82 -19.40
N LYS A 2 -22.03 -20.47 -20.54
CA LYS A 2 -20.56 -20.47 -20.77
C LYS A 2 -19.71 -19.59 -19.81
N HIS A 3 -20.25 -18.48 -19.31
CA HIS A 3 -19.50 -17.60 -18.39
C HIS A 3 -19.28 -18.22 -17.00
N LYS A 4 -20.29 -18.90 -16.44
CA LYS A 4 -20.20 -19.53 -15.12
C LYS A 4 -19.31 -20.78 -15.15
N GLU A 5 -19.30 -21.50 -16.27
CA GLU A 5 -18.38 -22.64 -16.49
C GLU A 5 -16.91 -22.17 -16.51
N MET A 6 -16.62 -21.06 -17.20
CA MET A 6 -15.27 -20.50 -17.26
C MET A 6 -14.79 -20.01 -15.88
N GLN A 7 -15.66 -19.37 -15.10
CA GLN A 7 -15.35 -18.94 -13.72
C GLN A 7 -14.97 -20.15 -12.85
N MET A 8 -15.76 -21.24 -12.93
CA MET A 8 -15.49 -22.45 -12.16
C MET A 8 -14.22 -23.19 -12.63
N GLN A 9 -13.86 -23.12 -13.91
CA GLN A 9 -12.57 -23.64 -14.38
C GLN A 9 -11.40 -22.86 -13.82
N ILE A 10 -11.48 -21.53 -13.83
CA ILE A 10 -10.47 -20.66 -13.21
C ILE A 10 -10.36 -20.96 -11.72
N TYR A 11 -11.47 -21.09 -11.03
CA TYR A 11 -11.49 -21.39 -9.60
C TYR A 11 -10.83 -22.74 -9.28
N ARG A 12 -11.19 -23.80 -10.00
CA ARG A 12 -10.58 -25.13 -9.83
C ARG A 12 -9.09 -25.11 -10.06
N TYR A 13 -8.62 -24.40 -11.07
CA TYR A 13 -7.19 -24.25 -11.35
C TYR A 13 -6.46 -23.52 -10.23
N ILE A 14 -7.06 -22.46 -9.65
CA ILE A 14 -6.48 -21.75 -8.50
C ILE A 14 -6.37 -22.70 -7.30
N VAL A 15 -7.44 -23.42 -6.97
CA VAL A 15 -7.43 -24.38 -5.85
C VAL A 15 -6.36 -25.46 -6.06
N GLN A 16 -6.28 -26.05 -7.25
CA GLN A 16 -5.28 -27.06 -7.59
C GLN A 16 -3.83 -26.53 -7.42
N CYS A 17 -3.54 -25.32 -7.93
CA CYS A 17 -2.21 -24.73 -7.78
C CYS A 17 -1.85 -24.49 -6.30
N VAL A 18 -2.81 -24.02 -5.50
CA VAL A 18 -2.60 -23.80 -4.07
C VAL A 18 -2.34 -25.14 -3.36
N GLN A 19 -3.05 -26.21 -3.71
CA GLN A 19 -2.86 -27.54 -3.13
C GLN A 19 -1.52 -28.17 -3.53
N GLU A 20 -1.13 -28.06 -4.80
CA GLU A 20 0.07 -28.73 -5.32
C GLU A 20 1.37 -27.95 -5.05
N GLN A 21 1.32 -26.61 -5.09
CA GLN A 21 2.49 -25.73 -5.06
C GLN A 21 2.59 -24.88 -3.79
N GLY A 22 1.50 -24.80 -2.98
CA GLY A 22 1.45 -23.97 -1.77
C GLY A 22 1.23 -22.48 -2.03
N TYR A 23 1.08 -22.05 -3.29
CA TYR A 23 0.83 -20.64 -3.65
C TYR A 23 -0.10 -20.53 -4.86
N PRO A 24 -0.86 -19.42 -4.97
CA PRO A 24 -1.80 -19.22 -6.08
C PRO A 24 -1.06 -18.88 -7.39
N PRO A 25 -1.65 -19.23 -8.55
CA PRO A 25 -1.10 -18.91 -9.86
C PRO A 25 -1.22 -17.42 -10.18
N SER A 26 -0.34 -16.93 -11.04
CA SER A 26 -0.41 -15.58 -11.61
C SER A 26 -1.56 -15.47 -12.64
N VAL A 27 -1.99 -14.24 -12.93
CA VAL A 27 -3.02 -13.95 -13.95
C VAL A 27 -2.64 -14.55 -15.31
N ARG A 28 -1.34 -14.58 -15.64
CA ARG A 28 -0.84 -15.12 -16.90
C ARG A 28 -0.94 -16.66 -16.92
N GLU A 29 -0.53 -17.31 -15.86
CA GLU A 29 -0.65 -18.77 -15.69
C GLU A 29 -2.11 -19.22 -15.74
N ILE A 30 -3.03 -18.45 -15.10
CA ILE A 30 -4.46 -18.70 -15.20
C ILE A 30 -4.94 -18.58 -16.67
N GLY A 31 -4.56 -17.51 -17.35
CA GLY A 31 -4.93 -17.31 -18.76
C GLY A 31 -4.47 -18.45 -19.66
N ASP A 32 -3.22 -18.87 -19.51
CA ASP A 32 -2.63 -19.96 -20.28
C ASP A 32 -3.33 -21.30 -20.00
N ALA A 33 -3.65 -21.58 -18.73
CA ALA A 33 -4.31 -22.83 -18.31
C ALA A 33 -5.76 -22.96 -18.82
N VAL A 34 -6.53 -21.86 -18.87
CA VAL A 34 -7.93 -21.86 -19.30
C VAL A 34 -8.13 -21.37 -20.75
N GLY A 35 -7.03 -21.12 -21.50
CA GLY A 35 -7.08 -20.70 -22.89
C GLY A 35 -7.52 -19.26 -23.13
N LEU A 36 -7.41 -18.38 -22.15
CA LEU A 36 -7.74 -16.96 -22.26
C LEU A 36 -6.51 -16.14 -22.68
N LYS A 37 -6.56 -15.55 -23.88
CA LYS A 37 -5.46 -14.77 -24.44
C LYS A 37 -5.33 -13.35 -23.87
N SER A 38 -6.39 -12.82 -23.25
CA SER A 38 -6.43 -11.45 -22.71
C SER A 38 -6.36 -11.44 -21.19
N PRO A 39 -5.33 -10.81 -20.57
CA PRO A 39 -5.28 -10.63 -19.13
C PRO A 39 -6.51 -9.90 -18.56
N SER A 40 -7.08 -8.95 -19.30
CA SER A 40 -8.30 -8.24 -18.89
C SER A 40 -9.51 -9.16 -18.71
N THR A 41 -9.62 -10.21 -19.54
CA THR A 41 -10.69 -11.21 -19.41
C THR A 41 -10.48 -12.06 -18.16
N VAL A 42 -9.24 -12.43 -17.84
CA VAL A 42 -8.91 -13.15 -16.60
C VAL A 42 -9.25 -12.27 -15.37
N HIS A 43 -8.85 -10.99 -15.39
CA HIS A 43 -9.19 -10.06 -14.31
C HIS A 43 -10.69 -9.89 -14.11
N PHE A 44 -11.48 -9.86 -15.19
CA PHE A 44 -12.93 -9.82 -15.12
C PHE A 44 -13.51 -11.04 -14.38
N HIS A 45 -13.06 -12.25 -14.73
CA HIS A 45 -13.51 -13.47 -14.05
C HIS A 45 -13.05 -13.55 -12.60
N LEU A 46 -11.82 -13.12 -12.30
CA LEU A 46 -11.31 -13.05 -10.93
C LEU A 46 -12.08 -12.03 -10.08
N LYS A 47 -12.53 -10.93 -10.67
CA LYS A 47 -13.39 -9.98 -9.98
C LYS A 47 -14.72 -10.62 -9.60
N ASN A 48 -15.38 -11.28 -10.57
CA ASN A 48 -16.65 -11.94 -10.32
C ASN A 48 -16.54 -13.06 -9.27
N LEU A 49 -15.47 -13.85 -9.30
CA LEU A 49 -15.20 -14.88 -8.27
C LEU A 49 -15.00 -14.27 -6.87
N ALA A 50 -14.40 -13.08 -6.78
CA ALA A 50 -14.27 -12.37 -5.52
C ALA A 50 -15.62 -11.78 -5.07
N ASP A 51 -16.39 -11.19 -5.97
CA ASP A 51 -17.71 -10.62 -5.68
C ASP A 51 -18.72 -11.71 -5.27
N GLU A 52 -18.57 -12.94 -5.80
CA GLU A 52 -19.35 -14.12 -5.44
C GLU A 52 -18.83 -14.87 -4.19
N GLY A 53 -17.70 -14.43 -3.60
CA GLY A 53 -17.15 -14.97 -2.36
C GLY A 53 -16.37 -16.30 -2.52
N TYR A 54 -15.99 -16.69 -3.74
CA TYR A 54 -15.18 -17.89 -3.99
C TYR A 54 -13.70 -17.67 -3.69
N ILE A 55 -13.19 -16.47 -3.93
CA ILE A 55 -11.80 -16.10 -3.68
C ILE A 55 -11.71 -14.78 -2.93
N GLU A 56 -10.67 -14.64 -2.12
CA GLU A 56 -10.24 -13.37 -1.54
C GLU A 56 -9.02 -12.86 -2.30
N LYS A 57 -9.03 -11.56 -2.64
CA LYS A 57 -7.85 -10.90 -3.21
C LYS A 57 -7.06 -10.28 -2.06
N GLY A 58 -5.95 -10.88 -1.71
CA GLY A 58 -5.01 -10.27 -0.76
C GLY A 58 -4.30 -9.05 -1.36
N ALA A 59 -3.93 -8.10 -0.51
CA ALA A 59 -3.24 -6.86 -0.89
C ALA A 59 -1.74 -7.07 -1.18
N GLY A 60 -1.39 -7.91 -2.19
CA GLY A 60 0.00 -8.20 -2.54
C GLY A 60 0.23 -8.29 -4.04
N LYS A 61 1.43 -7.94 -4.52
CA LYS A 61 1.80 -8.00 -5.94
C LYS A 61 1.68 -9.43 -6.50
N GLY A 62 0.72 -9.64 -7.41
CA GLY A 62 0.74 -10.70 -8.42
C GLY A 62 0.32 -12.12 -8.01
N ARG A 63 0.24 -12.50 -6.75
CA ARG A 63 -0.11 -13.85 -6.30
C ARG A 63 -0.95 -13.90 -5.02
N ALA A 64 -1.84 -12.95 -4.82
CA ALA A 64 -2.64 -12.82 -3.61
C ALA A 64 -4.09 -13.27 -3.82
N LEU A 65 -4.28 -14.48 -4.37
CA LEU A 65 -5.60 -15.10 -4.53
C LEU A 65 -5.75 -16.23 -3.51
N ARG A 66 -6.70 -16.11 -2.60
CA ARG A 66 -7.00 -17.14 -1.60
C ARG A 66 -8.38 -17.76 -1.90
N PRO A 67 -8.48 -19.07 -2.18
CA PRO A 67 -9.77 -19.74 -2.29
C PRO A 67 -10.45 -19.80 -0.92
N LEU A 68 -11.76 -19.49 -0.87
CA LEU A 68 -12.56 -19.46 0.36
C LEU A 68 -13.53 -20.62 0.49
N VAL A 69 -13.90 -21.28 -0.64
CA VAL A 69 -14.94 -22.33 -0.66
C VAL A 69 -14.29 -23.66 -1.08
N PRO A 70 -14.49 -24.79 -0.36
CA PRO A 70 -14.05 -26.11 -0.81
C PRO A 70 -14.78 -26.52 -2.11
N LEU A 71 -14.11 -27.25 -3.01
CA LEU A 71 -14.77 -27.87 -4.17
C LEU A 71 -15.74 -28.96 -3.68
N GLU A 72 -17.00 -28.96 -4.17
CA GLU A 72 -17.97 -30.01 -3.87
C GLU A 72 -17.41 -31.39 -4.26
N GLY A 73 -17.19 -32.25 -3.27
CA GLY A 73 -16.73 -33.64 -3.46
C GLY A 73 -15.49 -34.05 -2.71
N GLU A 74 -14.77 -33.14 -2.06
CA GLU A 74 -13.64 -33.47 -1.20
C GLU A 74 -13.94 -33.08 0.26
N GLU A 75 -14.63 -33.95 0.96
CA GLU A 75 -14.55 -33.96 2.41
C GLU A 75 -13.09 -34.28 2.77
N ASN A 76 -12.42 -33.31 3.35
CA ASN A 76 -11.22 -33.48 4.16
C ASN A 76 -9.90 -33.77 3.43
N SER A 77 -9.31 -32.77 2.78
CA SER A 77 -7.87 -32.50 2.86
C SER A 77 -7.51 -31.17 2.18
N LEU A 78 -8.00 -30.06 2.72
CA LEU A 78 -7.09 -28.92 2.80
C LEU A 78 -6.02 -29.42 3.79
N PRO A 79 -4.71 -29.45 3.43
CA PRO A 79 -3.73 -29.45 4.49
C PRO A 79 -4.15 -28.24 5.31
N ALA A 80 -4.57 -28.49 6.55
CA ALA A 80 -4.34 -27.50 7.57
C ALA A 80 -2.88 -27.13 7.27
N ALA A 81 -2.66 -26.00 6.58
CA ALA A 81 -1.46 -25.27 6.80
C ALA A 81 -1.36 -25.38 8.31
N GLU A 82 -0.39 -26.20 8.75
CA GLU A 82 -0.06 -26.21 10.16
C GLU A 82 -0.21 -24.77 10.48
N ALA A 83 -1.22 -24.48 11.34
CA ALA A 83 -1.33 -23.19 11.92
C ALA A 83 0.09 -22.99 12.42
N GLU A 84 0.90 -22.36 11.58
CA GLU A 84 1.95 -21.54 12.12
C GLU A 84 1.15 -20.76 13.11
N ASP A 85 1.31 -21.22 14.33
CA ASP A 85 0.88 -20.74 15.61
C ASP A 85 0.33 -19.35 15.34
N PRO A 86 -0.99 -19.08 15.47
CA PRO A 86 -1.49 -17.78 15.14
C PRO A 86 -0.55 -16.89 15.89
N ALA A 87 0.55 -16.58 15.21
CA ALA A 87 1.46 -15.55 15.62
C ALA A 87 0.48 -14.48 15.90
N GLU A 88 0.26 -14.30 17.17
CA GLU A 88 -0.71 -13.40 17.80
C GLU A 88 -0.85 -12.26 16.83
N PRO A 89 -2.04 -11.87 16.39
CA PRO A 89 -2.22 -10.92 15.32
C PRO A 89 -1.18 -9.84 15.55
N GLU A 90 0.03 -10.10 14.97
CA GLU A 90 1.14 -9.16 15.07
C GLU A 90 0.57 -7.93 14.43
N SER A 91 -0.09 -7.34 15.28
CA SER A 91 -0.96 -6.21 15.31
C SER A 91 -0.83 -5.46 13.99
N ARG A 92 -1.91 -5.46 13.20
CA ARG A 92 -2.15 -4.41 12.19
C ARG A 92 -1.79 -3.03 12.77
N GLU A 93 -1.72 -2.94 14.08
CA GLU A 93 -1.31 -1.82 14.92
C GLU A 93 0.07 -1.27 14.57
N ASN A 94 1.00 -2.06 14.03
CA ASN A 94 2.38 -1.60 13.73
C ASN A 94 2.72 -1.60 12.24
N ARG A 95 1.76 -1.80 11.33
CA ARG A 95 2.01 -1.80 9.89
C ARG A 95 1.68 -0.44 9.28
N VAL A 96 2.71 0.29 8.89
CA VAL A 96 2.62 1.60 8.24
C VAL A 96 2.73 1.41 6.72
N PRO A 97 1.72 1.80 5.91
CA PRO A 97 1.78 1.69 4.46
C PRO A 97 2.84 2.65 3.89
N ILE A 98 3.66 2.15 2.97
CA ILE A 98 4.62 2.96 2.20
C ILE A 98 3.91 3.43 0.93
N VAL A 99 3.80 4.75 0.78
CA VAL A 99 3.15 5.40 -0.36
C VAL A 99 4.21 5.81 -1.38
N GLY A 100 4.07 5.36 -2.62
CA GLY A 100 5.03 5.63 -3.69
C GLY A 100 4.85 6.98 -4.35
N SER A 101 3.60 7.38 -4.58
CA SER A 101 3.23 8.69 -5.11
C SER A 101 1.93 9.15 -4.47
N VAL A 102 1.79 10.47 -4.30
CA VAL A 102 0.57 11.09 -3.83
C VAL A 102 0.00 11.89 -4.98
N ALA A 103 -1.22 11.56 -5.42
CA ALA A 103 -1.92 12.30 -6.46
C ALA A 103 -2.95 13.24 -5.85
N ALA A 104 -3.10 14.43 -6.43
CA ALA A 104 -4.14 15.37 -6.03
C ALA A 104 -5.53 14.77 -6.25
N GLY A 105 -6.40 14.87 -5.23
CA GLY A 105 -7.79 14.40 -5.30
C GLY A 105 -8.00 12.91 -4.98
N ALA A 106 -6.96 12.09 -4.86
CA ALA A 106 -7.07 10.72 -4.37
C ALA A 106 -6.80 10.65 -2.85
N PRO A 107 -7.47 9.76 -2.09
CA PRO A 107 -7.07 9.50 -0.71
C PRO A 107 -5.63 8.97 -0.67
N ILE A 108 -4.78 9.51 0.21
CA ILE A 108 -3.36 9.12 0.34
C ILE A 108 -3.19 7.61 0.56
N LEU A 109 -4.12 6.99 1.27
CA LEU A 109 -4.14 5.56 1.57
C LEU A 109 -4.99 4.75 0.57
N ALA A 110 -5.29 5.30 -0.63
CA ALA A 110 -5.89 4.50 -1.68
C ALA A 110 -4.96 3.34 -2.03
N GLN A 111 -5.51 2.14 -2.24
CA GLN A 111 -4.72 0.93 -2.54
C GLN A 111 -3.78 1.09 -3.75
N GLU A 112 -4.13 1.97 -4.67
CA GLU A 112 -3.33 2.28 -5.87
C GLU A 112 -2.03 3.04 -5.54
N CYS A 113 -1.98 3.72 -4.39
CA CYS A 113 -0.83 4.51 -3.94
C CYS A 113 0.11 3.73 -3.02
N VAL A 114 -0.33 2.60 -2.43
CA VAL A 114 0.48 1.81 -1.49
C VAL A 114 1.38 0.85 -2.26
N GLU A 115 2.70 1.02 -2.10
CA GLU A 115 3.71 0.16 -2.73
C GLU A 115 4.09 -1.03 -1.84
N ASP A 116 4.14 -0.83 -0.52
CA ASP A 116 4.61 -1.82 0.44
C ASP A 116 4.17 -1.43 1.86
N TYR A 117 4.56 -2.21 2.86
CA TYR A 117 4.31 -1.93 4.28
C TYR A 117 5.60 -2.02 5.08
N LEU A 118 5.75 -1.11 6.04
CA LEU A 118 6.82 -1.11 7.03
C LEU A 118 6.24 -1.49 8.39
N THR A 119 6.85 -2.45 9.08
CA THR A 119 6.57 -2.68 10.50
C THR A 119 7.30 -1.63 11.32
N PHE A 120 6.54 -0.74 11.95
CA PHE A 120 7.06 0.37 12.74
C PHE A 120 6.11 0.70 13.89
N ASP A 121 6.61 0.67 15.11
CA ASP A 121 5.82 1.04 16.29
C ASP A 121 5.63 2.55 16.36
N VAL A 122 4.40 2.99 16.14
CA VAL A 122 4.00 4.40 16.24
C VAL A 122 3.51 4.79 17.64
N GLY A 123 3.56 3.85 18.61
CA GLY A 123 3.07 4.05 19.97
C GLY A 123 1.54 3.97 20.08
N GLY A 124 0.89 3.19 19.22
CA GLY A 124 -0.56 3.00 19.18
C GLY A 124 -1.06 2.59 17.79
N ASP A 125 -2.33 2.91 17.48
CA ASP A 125 -2.94 2.57 16.19
C ASP A 125 -2.22 3.23 15.00
N SER A 126 -1.73 2.42 14.08
CA SER A 126 -1.04 2.85 12.85
C SER A 126 -1.98 3.28 11.72
N ALA A 127 -3.29 3.15 11.86
CA ALA A 127 -4.28 3.45 10.82
C ALA A 127 -4.23 4.92 10.32
N GLY A 128 -3.75 5.83 11.15
CA GLY A 128 -3.57 7.25 10.82
C GLY A 128 -2.16 7.62 10.36
N TYR A 129 -1.32 6.63 9.97
CA TYR A 129 0.06 6.87 9.56
C TYR A 129 0.33 6.32 8.16
N PHE A 130 1.27 6.95 7.48
CA PHE A 130 1.85 6.45 6.23
C PHE A 130 3.35 6.74 6.19
N ALA A 131 4.07 6.02 5.37
CA ALA A 131 5.47 6.28 5.10
C ALA A 131 5.65 6.78 3.68
N LEU A 132 6.56 7.74 3.47
CA LEU A 132 6.90 8.28 2.16
C LEU A 132 8.41 8.16 1.96
N ARG A 133 8.82 7.69 0.77
CA ARG A 133 10.23 7.62 0.41
C ARG A 133 10.74 8.99 -0.01
N VAL A 134 11.78 9.46 0.67
CA VAL A 134 12.40 10.75 0.42
C VAL A 134 13.17 10.74 -0.89
N ARG A 135 12.97 11.80 -1.68
CA ARG A 135 13.72 12.08 -2.90
C ARG A 135 14.40 13.45 -2.76
N GLY A 136 15.66 13.53 -3.21
CA GLY A 136 16.42 14.77 -3.15
C GLY A 136 16.99 15.12 -1.76
N TYR A 137 17.71 16.23 -1.69
CA TYR A 137 18.53 16.65 -0.55
C TYR A 137 18.00 17.87 0.19
N SER A 138 16.77 18.30 -0.09
CA SER A 138 16.23 19.56 0.47
C SER A 138 16.13 19.59 2.00
N MET A 139 16.23 18.42 2.66
CA MET A 139 16.10 18.28 4.11
C MET A 139 17.36 17.69 4.76
N LYS A 140 18.52 17.77 4.09
CA LYS A 140 19.78 17.15 4.54
C LYS A 140 20.22 17.62 5.94
N ASN A 141 20.05 18.91 6.23
CA ASN A 141 20.48 19.51 7.52
C ASN A 141 19.53 19.12 8.68
N ALA A 142 18.34 18.63 8.38
CA ALA A 142 17.44 17.97 9.36
C ALA A 142 17.74 16.47 9.51
N GLY A 143 18.79 15.94 8.85
CA GLY A 143 19.18 14.53 8.90
C GLY A 143 18.32 13.62 8.01
N ILE A 144 17.46 14.18 7.14
CA ILE A 144 16.61 13.44 6.21
C ILE A 144 17.29 13.40 4.85
N LEU A 145 17.64 12.20 4.38
CA LEU A 145 18.43 11.97 3.16
C LEU A 145 17.62 11.23 2.10
N PRO A 146 18.04 11.29 0.82
CA PRO A 146 17.41 10.50 -0.22
C PRO A 146 17.45 9.00 0.10
N GLY A 147 16.32 8.32 -0.12
CA GLY A 147 16.15 6.90 0.19
C GLY A 147 15.56 6.63 1.59
N ASP A 148 15.59 7.59 2.51
CA ASP A 148 14.94 7.46 3.80
C ASP A 148 13.43 7.27 3.64
N LEU A 149 12.80 6.61 4.61
CA LEU A 149 11.35 6.60 4.79
C LEU A 149 11.00 7.56 5.92
N VAL A 150 10.21 8.58 5.61
CA VAL A 150 9.60 9.45 6.64
C VAL A 150 8.27 8.87 7.08
N ILE A 151 8.10 8.65 8.37
CA ILE A 151 6.84 8.21 8.97
C ILE A 151 6.01 9.46 9.26
N VAL A 152 4.81 9.49 8.72
CA VAL A 152 3.95 10.68 8.71
C VAL A 152 2.64 10.36 9.40
N LYS A 153 2.30 11.14 10.42
CA LYS A 153 0.96 11.14 11.01
C LYS A 153 0.05 11.97 10.12
N GLN A 154 -0.98 11.33 9.57
CA GLN A 154 -1.95 11.98 8.70
C GLN A 154 -2.78 13.00 9.49
N GLN A 155 -2.69 14.26 9.10
CA GLN A 155 -3.44 15.36 9.68
C GLN A 155 -3.41 16.58 8.76
N PRO A 156 -4.50 17.37 8.67
CA PRO A 156 -4.58 18.50 7.75
C PRO A 156 -3.88 19.76 8.28
N THR A 157 -3.37 19.74 9.50
CA THR A 157 -2.74 20.88 10.16
C THR A 157 -1.45 20.49 10.85
N ALA A 158 -0.54 21.45 11.00
CA ALA A 158 0.69 21.30 11.77
C ALA A 158 1.07 22.60 12.47
N HIS A 159 1.89 22.51 13.49
CA HIS A 159 2.40 23.71 14.19
C HIS A 159 3.59 24.32 13.45
N ASN A 160 3.81 25.61 13.71
CA ASN A 160 4.96 26.32 13.17
C ASN A 160 6.27 25.64 13.63
N GLY A 161 7.19 25.40 12.69
CA GLY A 161 8.46 24.73 12.93
C GLY A 161 8.44 23.19 12.81
N GLU A 162 7.27 22.56 12.68
CA GLU A 162 7.19 21.12 12.43
C GLU A 162 7.59 20.77 10.99
N ILE A 163 8.18 19.57 10.83
CA ILE A 163 8.44 19.00 9.50
C ILE A 163 7.17 18.32 9.01
N VAL A 164 6.74 18.70 7.83
CA VAL A 164 5.48 18.25 7.23
C VAL A 164 5.70 17.63 5.86
N VAL A 165 4.78 16.77 5.47
CA VAL A 165 4.56 16.41 4.06
C VAL A 165 3.44 17.29 3.55
N ALA A 166 3.71 18.05 2.52
CA ALA A 166 2.75 18.94 1.87
C ALA A 166 2.62 18.58 0.39
N LEU A 167 1.41 18.68 -0.14
CA LEU A 167 1.10 18.54 -1.54
C LEU A 167 1.08 19.92 -2.19
N LEU A 168 1.86 20.07 -3.25
CA LEU A 168 1.92 21.26 -4.11
C LEU A 168 1.55 20.83 -5.53
N GLY A 169 0.38 21.20 -6.00
CA GLY A 169 -0.15 20.68 -7.25
C GLY A 169 -0.29 19.15 -7.17
N GLU A 170 0.52 18.43 -7.94
CA GLU A 170 0.50 16.95 -7.98
C GLU A 170 1.70 16.31 -7.26
N GLU A 171 2.58 17.10 -6.65
CA GLU A 171 3.80 16.59 -6.04
C GLU A 171 3.80 16.76 -4.51
N ALA A 172 4.12 15.65 -3.80
CA ALA A 172 4.36 15.69 -2.37
C ALA A 172 5.80 16.10 -2.06
N THR A 173 5.96 17.01 -1.11
CA THR A 173 7.27 17.49 -0.65
C THR A 173 7.40 17.44 0.87
N VAL A 174 8.61 17.20 1.36
CA VAL A 174 8.94 17.25 2.80
C VAL A 174 9.66 18.56 3.07
N LYS A 175 9.11 19.37 3.97
CA LYS A 175 9.67 20.70 4.32
C LYS A 175 9.36 21.05 5.77
N ARG A 176 10.03 22.06 6.30
CA ARG A 176 9.67 22.66 7.58
C ARG A 176 8.59 23.71 7.37
N LEU A 177 7.50 23.57 8.10
CA LEU A 177 6.40 24.56 8.05
C LEU A 177 6.83 25.82 8.80
N HIS A 178 6.73 26.97 8.14
CA HIS A 178 6.92 28.27 8.73
C HIS A 178 5.71 29.16 8.49
N ARG A 179 5.14 29.68 9.58
CA ARG A 179 4.03 30.63 9.54
C ARG A 179 4.45 31.91 10.22
N SER A 180 4.36 33.02 9.49
CA SER A 180 4.68 34.35 10.00
C SER A 180 3.79 35.38 9.33
N ASN A 181 3.20 36.31 10.10
CA ASN A 181 2.37 37.42 9.59
C ASN A 181 1.21 37.01 8.65
N GLY A 182 0.67 35.82 8.84
CA GLY A 182 -0.39 35.28 7.97
C GLY A 182 0.10 34.58 6.70
N GLU A 183 1.39 34.63 6.44
CA GLU A 183 2.03 33.90 5.33
C GLU A 183 2.43 32.50 5.75
N ILE A 184 2.39 31.57 4.81
CA ILE A 184 2.79 30.16 4.99
C ILE A 184 3.97 29.88 4.05
N TRP A 185 5.05 29.43 4.62
CA TRP A 185 6.25 29.05 3.89
C TRP A 185 6.62 27.60 4.19
N LEU A 186 7.09 26.88 3.17
CA LEU A 186 7.66 25.55 3.26
C LEU A 186 9.18 25.68 3.12
N LEU A 187 9.88 25.66 4.23
CA LEU A 187 11.32 25.88 4.29
C LEU A 187 12.10 24.59 4.08
N PRO A 188 13.09 24.58 3.17
CA PRO A 188 14.06 23.50 3.09
C PRO A 188 15.03 23.57 4.28
N GLU A 189 15.61 22.45 4.65
CA GLU A 189 16.73 22.31 5.56
C GLU A 189 18.01 22.05 4.75
N ASN A 190 18.28 22.91 3.78
CA ASN A 190 19.43 22.89 2.91
C ASN A 190 19.54 24.22 2.18
N GLU A 191 20.70 24.88 2.26
CA GLU A 191 20.99 26.19 1.70
C GLU A 191 20.96 26.21 0.17
N ASP A 192 21.12 25.05 -0.46
CA ASP A 192 21.06 24.92 -1.93
C ASP A 192 19.62 24.99 -2.49
N PHE A 193 18.62 25.10 -1.63
CA PHE A 193 17.19 25.12 -2.01
C PHE A 193 16.50 26.37 -1.50
N GLU A 194 15.63 26.93 -2.32
CA GLU A 194 14.84 28.11 -1.95
C GLU A 194 13.57 27.75 -1.15
N PRO A 195 13.11 28.62 -0.26
CA PRO A 195 11.80 28.52 0.37
C PRO A 195 10.67 28.47 -0.67
N ILE A 196 9.64 27.69 -0.40
CA ILE A 196 8.47 27.55 -1.27
C ILE A 196 7.28 28.26 -0.62
N ASP A 197 6.54 29.05 -1.38
CA ASP A 197 5.25 29.61 -0.95
C ASP A 197 4.27 28.47 -0.68
N GLY A 198 3.81 28.37 0.56
CA GLY A 198 2.90 27.34 1.04
C GLY A 198 1.42 27.76 1.04
N SER A 199 1.07 28.90 0.46
CA SER A 199 -0.30 29.44 0.49
C SER A 199 -1.33 28.49 -0.14
N GLU A 200 -0.93 27.77 -1.19
CA GLU A 200 -1.76 26.78 -1.89
C GLU A 200 -1.40 25.32 -1.52
N ALA A 201 -0.47 25.13 -0.59
CA ALA A 201 -0.04 23.79 -0.19
C ALA A 201 -1.07 23.12 0.72
N GLN A 202 -1.43 21.91 0.40
CA GLN A 202 -2.23 21.05 1.26
C GLN A 202 -1.30 20.26 2.19
N ILE A 203 -1.44 20.47 3.52
CA ILE A 203 -0.73 19.62 4.49
C ILE A 203 -1.36 18.23 4.50
N LEU A 204 -0.55 17.22 4.21
CA LEU A 204 -0.94 15.81 4.23
C LEU A 204 -0.71 15.18 5.60
N GLY A 205 0.32 15.65 6.31
CA GLY A 205 0.63 15.18 7.65
C GLY A 205 1.95 15.72 8.19
N ARG A 206 2.20 15.39 9.46
CA ARG A 206 3.41 15.73 10.19
C ARG A 206 4.37 14.56 10.23
N VAL A 207 5.63 14.79 9.94
CA VAL A 207 6.69 13.77 10.09
C VAL A 207 6.93 13.51 11.59
N THR A 208 6.87 12.23 11.96
CA THR A 208 7.05 11.77 13.35
C THR A 208 8.34 10.99 13.55
N ALA A 209 8.82 10.32 12.49
CA ALA A 209 10.07 9.57 12.54
C ALA A 209 10.70 9.47 11.15
N VAL A 210 11.97 9.09 11.12
CA VAL A 210 12.74 8.79 9.90
C VAL A 210 13.34 7.40 10.08
N VAL A 211 13.16 6.54 9.09
CA VAL A 211 13.72 5.19 9.05
C VAL A 211 14.70 5.10 7.90
N ARG A 212 15.91 4.66 8.19
CA ARG A 212 16.97 4.42 7.21
C ARG A 212 17.45 2.98 7.32
N GLN A 213 17.50 2.30 6.20
CA GLN A 213 18.04 0.96 6.07
C GLN A 213 19.42 1.05 5.40
N TYR A 214 20.39 0.29 5.92
CA TYR A 214 21.77 0.21 5.41
C TYR A 214 22.03 -1.15 4.75
#